data_a2caf3527bc0647463208a784ebb15fe
#
_entry.id   a2caf3527bc0647463208a784ebb15fe
#
_cell.length_a   1.000
_cell.length_b   1.000
_cell.length_c   1.000
_cell.angle_alpha   90.00
_cell.angle_beta   90.00
_cell.angle_gamma   90.00
#
_symmetry.space_group_name_H-M   'P 1'
#
loop_
_entity.id
_entity.type
_entity.pdbx_description
1 polymer ?
#
loop_
_entity_poly.entity_id
_entity_poly.type
_entity_poly.pdbx_seq_one_letter_code
_entity_poly.pdbx_strand_id
1 'polypeptide(L)'
;VKMREGNNQEKHRSATIGVIASKIQLEGPIKKGKTSYLIAGRFAYPGAVLNVLKQFRGTKMSFYDVNAKINSTLNDRNRIFFSVYNGGDHTFFNQLVRGYGMNWGNTTATFRWNRVWTDQLSGNFSAIFSNYYYRYKSITDGMKFLWKSNIQSYQLKYDADYAVNNALHIRSGLSAHVFTTMPGSISSWGDFSNVVPYRM
;
A
#
# COMPACT_ATOMS: atom_id res chain seq x y z
N VAL A 1 -4.39 0.04 10.71
CA VAL A 1 -3.22 0.93 10.96
C VAL A 1 -3.65 2.37 10.71
N LYS A 2 -3.44 3.26 11.69
CA LYS A 2 -3.77 4.69 11.55
C LYS A 2 -2.49 5.44 11.17
N MET A 3 -2.42 5.96 9.94
CA MET A 3 -1.30 6.79 9.51
C MET A 3 -1.29 8.13 10.25
N ARG A 4 -0.09 8.62 10.61
CA ARG A 4 0.12 9.95 11.16
C ARG A 4 -0.35 11.03 10.17
N GLU A 5 -0.80 12.14 10.68
CA GLU A 5 -1.12 13.32 9.88
C GLU A 5 0.13 14.20 9.73
N GLY A 6 0.21 14.94 8.62
CA GLY A 6 1.29 15.91 8.41
C GLY A 6 1.18 17.09 9.37
N ASN A 7 2.31 17.68 9.69
CA ASN A 7 2.34 18.89 10.52
C ASN A 7 1.61 20.05 9.80
N ASN A 8 0.69 20.69 10.49
CA ASN A 8 -0.11 21.79 9.92
C ASN A 8 0.40 23.18 10.29
N GLN A 9 1.51 23.27 11.03
CA GLN A 9 2.12 24.54 11.45
C GLN A 9 3.45 24.80 10.74
N GLU A 10 4.31 23.77 10.68
CA GLU A 10 5.69 23.89 10.21
C GLU A 10 6.04 22.82 9.19
N LYS A 11 7.01 23.12 8.33
CA LYS A 11 7.57 22.17 7.37
C LYS A 11 8.68 21.38 8.01
N HIS A 12 8.58 20.05 7.95
CA HIS A 12 9.64 19.15 8.38
C HIS A 12 10.11 18.28 7.20
N ARG A 13 11.40 18.11 7.11
CA ARG A 13 12.04 17.27 6.09
C ARG A 13 13.08 16.40 6.77
N SER A 14 13.07 15.14 6.47
CA SER A 14 14.11 14.22 6.92
C SER A 14 14.50 13.25 5.82
N ALA A 15 15.76 12.92 5.77
CA ALA A 15 16.31 11.88 4.92
C ALA A 15 17.27 11.05 5.75
N THR A 16 17.27 9.74 5.53
CA THR A 16 18.20 8.81 6.17
C THR A 16 18.72 7.88 5.11
N ILE A 17 20.02 7.71 5.05
CA ILE A 17 20.69 6.73 4.20
C ILE A 17 21.32 5.71 5.14
N GLY A 18 20.94 4.45 4.97
CA GLY A 18 21.48 3.34 5.74
C GLY A 18 22.06 2.26 4.84
N VAL A 19 22.74 1.30 5.43
CA VAL A 19 23.40 0.20 4.69
C VAL A 19 22.38 -0.70 3.99
N ILE A 20 21.20 -0.88 4.56
CA ILE A 20 20.16 -1.80 4.06
C ILE A 20 18.98 -1.04 3.45
N ALA A 21 18.69 0.16 3.93
CA ALA A 21 17.54 0.93 3.49
C ALA A 21 17.78 2.44 3.61
N SER A 22 17.14 3.17 2.71
CA SER A 22 17.08 4.64 2.73
C SER A 22 15.63 5.08 2.85
N LYS A 23 15.39 6.21 3.49
CA LYS A 23 14.06 6.79 3.66
C LYS A 23 14.09 8.30 3.51
N ILE A 24 12.98 8.85 3.04
CA ILE A 24 12.73 10.29 2.97
C ILE A 24 11.34 10.56 3.54
N GLN A 25 11.21 11.68 4.23
CA GLN A 25 9.92 12.15 4.72
C GLN A 25 9.84 13.67 4.58
N LEU A 26 8.73 14.13 4.04
CA LEU A 26 8.40 15.51 3.82
C LEU A 26 7.01 15.75 4.41
N GLU A 27 6.84 16.75 5.25
CA GLU A 27 5.55 17.14 5.77
C GLU A 27 5.49 18.65 5.99
N GLY A 28 4.29 19.19 5.99
CA GLY A 28 4.10 20.61 6.29
C GLY A 28 2.72 21.11 5.91
N PRO A 29 2.45 22.39 6.22
CA PRO A 29 1.22 23.05 5.84
C PRO A 29 1.19 23.36 4.33
N ILE A 30 0.06 23.07 3.69
CA ILE A 30 -0.38 23.69 2.44
C ILE A 30 -1.05 25.04 2.79
N LYS A 31 -1.93 25.02 3.82
CA LYS A 31 -2.53 26.19 4.43
C LYS A 31 -2.39 26.07 5.95
N LYS A 32 -1.62 26.96 6.57
CA LYS A 32 -1.37 26.90 8.03
C LYS A 32 -2.65 26.75 8.82
N GLY A 33 -2.63 25.83 9.80
CA GLY A 33 -3.75 25.54 10.69
C GLY A 33 -4.92 24.78 10.04
N LYS A 34 -4.99 24.68 8.70
CA LYS A 34 -6.14 24.10 7.99
C LYS A 34 -5.79 22.85 7.18
N THR A 35 -4.76 22.91 6.37
CA THR A 35 -4.45 21.84 5.40
C THR A 35 -2.98 21.50 5.50
N SER A 36 -2.69 20.22 5.66
CA SER A 36 -1.32 19.71 5.68
C SER A 36 -1.15 18.48 4.79
N TYR A 37 0.10 18.26 4.42
CA TYR A 37 0.52 17.06 3.67
C TYR A 37 1.60 16.30 4.44
N LEU A 38 1.68 15.02 4.16
CA LEU A 38 2.78 14.14 4.54
C LEU A 38 3.07 13.25 3.35
N ILE A 39 4.35 13.18 2.94
CA ILE A 39 4.86 12.27 1.93
C ILE A 39 6.04 11.56 2.57
N ALA A 40 6.04 10.24 2.53
CA ALA A 40 7.13 9.42 3.03
C ALA A 40 7.43 8.30 2.04
N GLY A 41 8.69 8.06 1.78
CA GLY A 41 9.16 6.97 0.94
C GLY A 41 10.30 6.23 1.61
N ARG A 42 10.34 4.93 1.42
CA ARG A 42 11.44 4.07 1.83
C ARG A 42 11.80 3.15 0.67
N PHE A 43 13.08 2.97 0.46
CA PHE A 43 13.62 1.96 -0.44
C PHE A 43 14.66 1.14 0.31
N ALA A 44 14.50 -0.17 0.29
CA ALA A 44 15.43 -1.10 0.92
C ALA A 44 16.05 -2.04 -0.12
N TYR A 45 17.32 -2.29 0.05
CA TYR A 45 18.19 -3.01 -0.87
C TYR A 45 19.02 -4.09 -0.17
N PRO A 46 18.43 -4.98 0.63
CA PRO A 46 19.17 -6.02 1.34
C PRO A 46 19.94 -6.95 0.41
N GLY A 47 19.48 -7.11 -0.84
CA GLY A 47 20.20 -7.86 -1.86
C GLY A 47 21.60 -7.33 -2.15
N ALA A 48 21.84 -6.03 -2.05
CA ALA A 48 23.17 -5.46 -2.22
C ALA A 48 24.15 -5.94 -1.13
N VAL A 49 23.66 -6.00 0.12
CA VAL A 49 24.45 -6.50 1.26
C VAL A 49 24.64 -8.01 1.19
N LEU A 50 23.59 -8.76 0.86
CA LEU A 50 23.67 -10.22 0.75
C LEU A 50 24.63 -10.67 -0.34
N ASN A 51 24.74 -9.95 -1.46
CA ASN A 51 25.66 -10.29 -2.55
C ASN A 51 27.16 -10.24 -2.17
N VAL A 52 27.52 -9.63 -1.04
CA VAL A 52 28.88 -9.68 -0.49
C VAL A 52 29.24 -11.11 -0.08
N LEU A 53 28.26 -11.88 0.37
CA LEU A 53 28.44 -13.28 0.76
C LEU A 53 28.36 -14.18 -0.48
N LYS A 54 29.41 -14.99 -0.70
CA LYS A 54 29.53 -15.85 -1.89
C LYS A 54 28.31 -16.72 -2.17
N GLN A 55 27.69 -17.24 -1.13
CA GLN A 55 26.50 -18.12 -1.21
C GLN A 55 25.24 -17.43 -1.70
N PHE A 56 25.17 -16.09 -1.62
CA PHE A 56 24.02 -15.27 -2.05
C PHE A 56 24.30 -14.47 -3.32
N ARG A 57 25.41 -14.71 -4.01
CA ARG A 57 25.75 -14.03 -5.25
C ARG A 57 24.65 -14.21 -6.30
N GLY A 58 24.24 -13.12 -6.94
CA GLY A 58 23.15 -13.10 -7.91
C GLY A 58 21.76 -12.98 -7.30
N THR A 59 21.64 -12.94 -5.95
CA THR A 59 20.37 -12.66 -5.29
C THR A 59 19.99 -11.19 -5.47
N LYS A 60 18.80 -10.95 -5.99
CA LYS A 60 18.18 -9.63 -6.04
C LYS A 60 17.08 -9.59 -4.98
N MET A 61 17.17 -8.67 -4.04
CA MET A 61 16.17 -8.46 -3.01
C MET A 61 16.07 -6.97 -2.74
N SER A 62 14.88 -6.43 -2.96
CA SER A 62 14.58 -5.03 -2.68
C SER A 62 13.11 -4.89 -2.33
N PHE A 63 12.79 -3.89 -1.56
CA PHE A 63 11.41 -3.47 -1.36
C PHE A 63 11.33 -1.94 -1.27
N TYR A 64 10.18 -1.42 -1.61
CA TYR A 64 9.89 0.00 -1.46
C TYR A 64 8.49 0.20 -0.91
N ASP A 65 8.31 1.30 -0.25
CA ASP A 65 7.00 1.83 0.10
C ASP A 65 6.96 3.34 -0.02
N VAL A 66 5.84 3.84 -0.50
CA VAL A 66 5.54 5.27 -0.61
C VAL A 66 4.18 5.53 0.01
N ASN A 67 4.13 6.51 0.88
CA ASN A 67 2.92 6.98 1.52
C ASN A 67 2.74 8.46 1.22
N ALA A 68 1.55 8.84 0.83
CA ALA A 68 1.16 10.24 0.71
C ALA A 68 -0.18 10.45 1.41
N LYS A 69 -0.29 11.54 2.16
CA LYS A 69 -1.51 11.91 2.86
C LYS A 69 -1.71 13.42 2.81
N ILE A 70 -2.93 13.82 2.55
CA ILE A 70 -3.40 15.19 2.69
C ILE A 70 -4.58 15.17 3.65
N ASN A 71 -4.62 16.11 4.57
CA ASN A 71 -5.77 16.34 5.42
C ASN A 71 -6.13 17.83 5.37
N SER A 72 -7.41 18.12 5.42
CA SER A 72 -7.91 19.49 5.39
C SER A 72 -9.13 19.66 6.30
N THR A 73 -9.06 20.63 7.18
CA THR A 73 -10.20 21.14 7.95
C THR A 73 -10.88 22.21 7.09
N LEU A 74 -12.03 21.85 6.51
CA LEU A 74 -12.79 22.77 5.65
C LEU A 74 -13.47 23.84 6.50
N ASN A 75 -14.09 23.43 7.61
CA ASN A 75 -14.68 24.25 8.65
C ASN A 75 -14.76 23.43 9.96
N ASP A 76 -15.34 23.99 11.02
CA ASP A 76 -15.42 23.36 12.36
C ASP A 76 -16.19 22.04 12.36
N ARG A 77 -17.03 21.80 11.36
CA ARG A 77 -17.88 20.60 11.25
C ARG A 77 -17.43 19.63 10.16
N ASN A 78 -16.48 19.99 9.32
CA ASN A 78 -16.08 19.17 8.17
C ASN A 78 -14.56 19.06 8.05
N ARG A 79 -14.09 17.83 8.02
CA ARG A 79 -12.68 17.49 7.81
C ARG A 79 -12.55 16.37 6.79
N ILE A 80 -11.68 16.55 5.82
CA ILE A 80 -11.41 15.56 4.78
C ILE A 80 -9.98 15.06 4.86
N PHE A 81 -9.81 13.80 4.45
CA PHE A 81 -8.52 13.12 4.37
C PHE A 81 -8.45 12.38 3.06
N PHE A 82 -7.32 12.48 2.43
CA PHE A 82 -6.97 11.65 1.29
C PHE A 82 -5.61 11.01 1.56
N SER A 83 -5.50 9.72 1.37
CA SER A 83 -4.23 9.01 1.53
C SER A 83 -4.04 7.97 0.45
N VAL A 84 -2.79 7.82 0.01
CA VAL A 84 -2.36 6.80 -0.93
C VAL A 84 -1.17 6.08 -0.32
N TYR A 85 -1.18 4.77 -0.43
CA TYR A 85 -0.06 3.89 -0.16
C TYR A 85 0.27 3.10 -1.42
N ASN A 86 1.52 2.99 -1.74
CA ASN A 86 2.02 2.04 -2.73
C ASN A 86 3.29 1.39 -2.20
N GLY A 87 3.35 0.07 -2.24
CA GLY A 87 4.52 -0.68 -1.82
C GLY A 87 4.68 -1.96 -2.62
N GLY A 88 5.91 -2.39 -2.77
CA GLY A 88 6.21 -3.61 -3.50
C GLY A 88 7.53 -4.23 -3.05
N ASP A 89 7.56 -5.54 -3.11
CA ASP A 89 8.70 -6.40 -2.81
C ASP A 89 9.14 -7.12 -4.06
N HIS A 90 10.42 -7.19 -4.26
CA HIS A 90 11.06 -7.90 -5.36
C HIS A 90 12.15 -8.82 -4.81
N THR A 91 12.01 -10.11 -5.08
CA THR A 91 13.01 -11.12 -4.71
C THR A 91 13.28 -12.00 -5.91
N PHE A 92 14.57 -12.23 -6.20
CA PHE A 92 15.00 -13.16 -7.23
C PHE A 92 16.29 -13.85 -6.78
N PHE A 93 16.25 -15.17 -6.77
CA PHE A 93 17.38 -16.04 -6.51
C PHE A 93 17.82 -16.68 -7.82
N ASN A 94 19.09 -16.54 -8.15
CA ASN A 94 19.69 -17.10 -9.34
C ASN A 94 20.74 -18.15 -8.95
N GLN A 95 20.53 -19.38 -9.36
CA GLN A 95 21.46 -20.49 -9.15
C GLN A 95 21.74 -21.13 -10.51
N LEU A 96 22.95 -20.97 -11.03
CA LEU A 96 23.51 -21.52 -12.28
C LEU A 96 22.49 -21.87 -13.40
N VAL A 97 21.68 -22.92 -13.21
CA VAL A 97 20.67 -23.40 -14.19
C VAL A 97 19.22 -23.19 -13.72
N ARG A 98 19.03 -22.69 -12.51
CA ARG A 98 17.70 -22.49 -11.90
C ARG A 98 17.59 -21.08 -11.34
N GLY A 99 16.47 -20.46 -11.57
CA GLY A 99 16.14 -19.16 -10.99
C GLY A 99 14.69 -19.12 -10.57
N TYR A 100 14.42 -18.53 -9.40
CA TYR A 100 13.06 -18.27 -8.97
C TYR A 100 12.95 -16.90 -8.36
N GLY A 101 11.83 -16.27 -8.58
CA GLY A 101 11.59 -14.93 -8.10
C GLY A 101 10.14 -14.70 -7.76
N MET A 102 9.94 -13.80 -6.82
CA MET A 102 8.63 -13.37 -6.37
C MET A 102 8.58 -11.85 -6.36
N ASN A 103 7.50 -11.33 -6.90
CA ASN A 103 7.15 -9.92 -6.81
C ASN A 103 5.74 -9.80 -6.31
N TRP A 104 5.54 -9.05 -5.26
CA TRP A 104 4.22 -8.70 -4.78
C TRP A 104 4.17 -7.25 -4.39
N GLY A 105 2.99 -6.69 -4.36
CA GLY A 105 2.81 -5.32 -3.98
C GLY A 105 1.36 -4.99 -3.72
N ASN A 106 1.17 -3.85 -3.07
CA ASN A 106 -0.14 -3.33 -2.76
C ASN A 106 -0.21 -1.84 -3.05
N THR A 107 -1.32 -1.43 -3.65
CA THR A 107 -1.70 -0.02 -3.79
C THR A 107 -3.00 0.19 -3.06
N THR A 108 -3.06 1.16 -2.17
CA THR A 108 -4.29 1.53 -1.46
C THR A 108 -4.52 3.02 -1.56
N ALA A 109 -5.73 3.42 -1.92
CA ALA A 109 -6.19 4.80 -1.86
C ALA A 109 -7.39 4.89 -0.92
N THR A 110 -7.39 5.89 -0.05
CA THR A 110 -8.48 6.11 0.90
C THR A 110 -8.87 7.57 0.90
N PHE A 111 -10.13 7.81 0.68
CA PHE A 111 -10.79 9.08 0.96
C PHE A 111 -11.64 8.93 2.21
N ARG A 112 -11.56 9.86 3.13
CA ARG A 112 -12.39 9.91 4.32
C ARG A 112 -12.91 11.32 4.55
N TRP A 113 -14.19 11.43 4.84
CA TRP A 113 -14.86 12.66 5.21
C TRP A 113 -15.49 12.49 6.59
N ASN A 114 -15.02 13.29 7.53
CA ASN A 114 -15.59 13.38 8.88
C ASN A 114 -16.52 14.58 8.89
N ARG A 115 -17.74 14.39 9.38
CA ARG A 115 -18.72 15.45 9.54
C ARG A 115 -19.37 15.40 10.91
N VAL A 116 -19.44 16.55 11.55
CA VAL A 116 -20.24 16.80 12.73
C VAL A 116 -21.58 17.37 12.26
N TRP A 117 -22.64 16.62 12.39
CA TRP A 117 -23.99 17.00 11.97
C TRP A 117 -24.63 17.90 13.01
N THR A 118 -24.55 17.48 14.28
CA THR A 118 -24.98 18.24 15.47
C THR A 118 -23.95 18.03 16.56
N ASP A 119 -24.08 18.72 17.68
CA ASP A 119 -23.16 18.56 18.83
C ASP A 119 -23.20 17.12 19.41
N GLN A 120 -24.27 16.37 19.12
CA GLN A 120 -24.46 15.00 19.57
C GLN A 120 -24.19 13.96 18.47
N LEU A 121 -24.23 14.32 17.19
CA LEU A 121 -24.14 13.38 16.07
C LEU A 121 -22.94 13.71 15.18
N SER A 122 -22.04 12.75 15.02
CA SER A 122 -20.96 12.80 14.05
C SER A 122 -20.98 11.57 13.14
N GLY A 123 -20.40 11.72 11.96
CA GLY A 123 -20.30 10.65 10.98
C GLY A 123 -18.97 10.65 10.25
N ASN A 124 -18.56 9.46 9.83
CA ASN A 124 -17.37 9.22 9.01
C ASN A 124 -17.78 8.45 7.76
N PHE A 125 -17.66 9.09 6.61
CA PHE A 125 -17.74 8.41 5.33
C PHE A 125 -16.32 8.05 4.88
N SER A 126 -16.14 6.82 4.39
CA SER A 126 -14.86 6.34 3.84
C SER A 126 -15.08 5.60 2.52
N ALA A 127 -14.28 5.96 1.51
CA ALA A 127 -14.17 5.23 0.27
C ALA A 127 -12.73 4.71 0.17
N ILE A 128 -12.59 3.40 -0.02
CA ILE A 128 -11.29 2.72 0.01
C ILE A 128 -11.16 1.88 -1.25
N PHE A 129 -10.04 2.04 -1.92
CA PHE A 129 -9.58 1.19 -3.01
C PHE A 129 -8.32 0.46 -2.57
N SER A 130 -8.20 -0.82 -2.92
CA SER A 130 -6.98 -1.59 -2.74
C SER A 130 -6.75 -2.50 -3.94
N ASN A 131 -5.52 -2.60 -4.36
CA ASN A 131 -5.08 -3.51 -5.41
C ASN A 131 -3.83 -4.24 -4.94
N TYR A 132 -3.94 -5.55 -4.73
CA TYR A 132 -2.84 -6.43 -4.39
C TYR A 132 -2.50 -7.29 -5.61
N TYR A 133 -1.21 -7.36 -5.94
CA TYR A 133 -0.73 -8.25 -6.99
C TYR A 133 0.39 -9.15 -6.46
N TYR A 134 0.44 -10.34 -7.06
CA TYR A 134 1.49 -11.33 -6.82
C TYR A 134 1.96 -11.91 -8.14
N ARG A 135 3.27 -12.06 -8.30
CA ARG A 135 3.89 -12.69 -9.46
C ARG A 135 4.99 -13.63 -8.99
N TYR A 136 4.89 -14.87 -9.40
CA TYR A 136 5.92 -15.86 -9.21
C TYR A 136 6.54 -16.22 -10.56
N LYS A 137 7.87 -16.24 -10.62
CA LYS A 137 8.64 -16.61 -11.80
C LYS A 137 9.58 -17.73 -11.43
N SER A 138 9.61 -18.80 -12.23
CA SER A 138 10.59 -19.88 -12.15
C SER A 138 11.27 -20.04 -13.50
N ILE A 139 12.57 -20.32 -13.47
CA ILE A 139 13.38 -20.65 -14.63
C ILE A 139 14.10 -21.95 -14.27
N THR A 140 13.90 -23.00 -15.06
CA THR A 140 14.51 -24.31 -14.85
C THR A 140 14.83 -24.93 -16.21
N ASP A 141 16.10 -25.22 -16.47
CA ASP A 141 16.57 -25.90 -17.69
C ASP A 141 16.03 -25.23 -18.98
N GLY A 142 16.08 -23.90 -19.07
CA GLY A 142 15.62 -23.12 -20.23
C GLY A 142 14.10 -22.88 -20.24
N MET A 143 13.30 -23.60 -19.47
CA MET A 143 11.87 -23.34 -19.34
C MET A 143 11.62 -22.20 -18.37
N LYS A 144 10.68 -21.35 -18.73
CA LYS A 144 10.23 -20.20 -17.92
C LYS A 144 8.77 -20.40 -17.58
N PHE A 145 8.45 -20.30 -16.30
CA PHE A 145 7.11 -20.35 -15.76
C PHE A 145 6.80 -19.01 -15.08
N LEU A 146 5.65 -18.46 -15.35
CA LEU A 146 5.18 -17.22 -14.74
C LEU A 146 3.75 -17.37 -14.28
N TRP A 147 3.53 -17.23 -12.99
CA TRP A 147 2.21 -17.17 -12.39
C TRP A 147 1.93 -15.73 -11.94
N LYS A 148 0.75 -15.22 -12.28
CA LYS A 148 0.28 -13.90 -11.88
C LYS A 148 -1.06 -14.03 -11.17
N SER A 149 -1.25 -13.30 -10.10
CA SER A 149 -2.52 -13.17 -9.38
C SER A 149 -2.75 -11.72 -9.03
N ASN A 150 -4.01 -11.32 -8.97
CA ASN A 150 -4.40 -9.96 -8.61
C ASN A 150 -5.72 -9.98 -7.84
N ILE A 151 -5.82 -9.14 -6.83
CA ILE A 151 -7.04 -8.91 -6.06
C ILE A 151 -7.26 -7.40 -6.00
N GLN A 152 -8.39 -6.95 -6.50
CA GLN A 152 -8.85 -5.57 -6.36
C GLN A 152 -10.03 -5.53 -5.41
N SER A 153 -10.09 -4.52 -4.59
CA SER A 153 -11.22 -4.30 -3.68
C SER A 153 -11.63 -2.84 -3.64
N TYR A 154 -12.92 -2.64 -3.58
CA TYR A 154 -13.58 -1.34 -3.43
C TYR A 154 -14.49 -1.42 -2.22
N GLN A 155 -14.33 -0.52 -1.29
CA GLN A 155 -15.13 -0.48 -0.07
C GLN A 155 -15.68 0.92 0.13
N LEU A 156 -16.98 1.00 0.41
CA LEU A 156 -17.65 2.18 0.96
C LEU A 156 -18.06 1.87 2.38
N LYS A 157 -17.80 2.80 3.29
CA LYS A 157 -18.10 2.65 4.70
C LYS A 157 -18.64 3.96 5.25
N TYR A 158 -19.69 3.86 6.07
CA TYR A 158 -20.21 4.95 6.86
C TYR A 158 -20.33 4.52 8.31
N ASP A 159 -19.71 5.27 9.21
CA ASP A 159 -19.82 5.09 10.66
C ASP A 159 -20.47 6.33 11.26
N ALA A 160 -21.45 6.15 12.12
CA ALA A 160 -22.11 7.19 12.89
C ALA A 160 -21.84 7.00 14.38
N ASP A 161 -21.60 8.09 15.09
CA ASP A 161 -21.45 8.14 16.54
C ASP A 161 -22.48 9.15 17.09
N TYR A 162 -23.38 8.67 17.91
CA TYR A 162 -24.44 9.47 18.52
C TYR A 162 -24.31 9.46 20.04
N ALA A 163 -23.99 10.61 20.60
CA ALA A 163 -23.95 10.86 22.04
C ALA A 163 -25.34 11.20 22.55
N VAL A 164 -26.06 10.21 23.07
CA VAL A 164 -27.41 10.43 23.64
C VAL A 164 -27.31 11.35 24.85
N ASN A 165 -26.34 11.09 25.71
CA ASN A 165 -25.99 11.90 26.87
C ASN A 165 -24.54 11.57 27.30
N ASN A 166 -24.06 12.13 28.40
CA ASN A 166 -22.69 11.93 28.88
C ASN A 166 -22.36 10.48 29.27
N ALA A 167 -23.38 9.64 29.50
CA ALA A 167 -23.20 8.23 29.91
C ALA A 167 -23.47 7.23 28.76
N LEU A 168 -24.19 7.63 27.72
CA LEU A 168 -24.60 6.72 26.64
C LEU A 168 -24.18 7.24 25.27
N HIS A 169 -23.34 6.46 24.60
CA HIS A 169 -22.93 6.64 23.21
C HIS A 169 -23.35 5.45 22.37
N ILE A 170 -24.00 5.71 21.25
CA ILE A 170 -24.42 4.70 20.29
C ILE A 170 -23.54 4.84 19.05
N ARG A 171 -22.87 3.74 18.67
CA ARG A 171 -22.09 3.65 17.43
C ARG A 171 -22.76 2.67 16.48
N SER A 172 -22.96 3.11 15.26
CA SER A 172 -23.51 2.27 14.21
C SER A 172 -22.74 2.47 12.93
N GLY A 173 -22.78 1.50 12.02
CA GLY A 173 -22.09 1.62 10.76
C GLY A 173 -22.61 0.66 9.70
N LEU A 174 -22.43 1.05 8.45
CA LEU A 174 -22.74 0.25 7.28
C LEU A 174 -21.48 0.19 6.40
N SER A 175 -21.25 -0.96 5.78
CA SER A 175 -20.19 -1.10 4.78
C SER A 175 -20.64 -1.97 3.62
N ALA A 176 -20.27 -1.56 2.41
CA ALA A 176 -20.39 -2.34 1.20
C ALA A 176 -18.98 -2.62 0.66
N HIS A 177 -18.74 -3.86 0.24
CA HIS A 177 -17.43 -4.30 -0.21
C HIS A 177 -17.57 -5.14 -1.48
N VAL A 178 -16.82 -4.77 -2.52
CA VAL A 178 -16.75 -5.50 -3.79
C VAL A 178 -15.31 -5.94 -4.04
N PHE A 179 -15.16 -7.21 -4.35
CA PHE A 179 -13.86 -7.80 -4.72
C PHE A 179 -13.88 -8.26 -6.16
N THR A 180 -12.80 -8.01 -6.86
CA THR A 180 -12.48 -8.63 -8.14
C THR A 180 -11.20 -9.42 -7.97
N THR A 181 -11.27 -10.72 -8.17
CA THR A 181 -10.13 -11.62 -7.99
C THR A 181 -9.76 -12.25 -9.31
N MET A 182 -8.48 -12.17 -9.66
CA MET A 182 -7.87 -13.00 -10.68
C MET A 182 -6.99 -14.02 -9.94
N PRO A 183 -7.50 -15.23 -9.67
CA PRO A 183 -6.85 -16.19 -8.76
C PRO A 183 -5.53 -16.72 -9.31
N GLY A 184 -5.35 -16.73 -10.63
CA GLY A 184 -4.08 -17.07 -11.24
C GLY A 184 -4.16 -17.10 -12.75
N SER A 185 -3.16 -16.55 -13.43
CA SER A 185 -2.88 -16.81 -14.82
C SER A 185 -1.47 -17.39 -14.94
N ILE A 186 -1.36 -18.49 -15.66
CA ILE A 186 -0.11 -19.20 -15.89
C ILE A 186 0.31 -18.95 -17.31
N SER A 187 1.59 -18.62 -17.50
CA SER A 187 2.24 -18.55 -18.80
C SER A 187 3.55 -19.31 -18.72
N SER A 188 3.82 -20.15 -19.69
CA SER A 188 5.11 -20.82 -19.84
C SER A 188 5.63 -20.65 -21.25
N TRP A 189 6.95 -20.62 -21.40
CA TRP A 189 7.64 -20.56 -22.69
C TRP A 189 9.05 -21.13 -22.55
N GLY A 190 9.54 -21.75 -23.61
CA GLY A 190 10.82 -22.43 -23.72
C GLY A 190 10.77 -23.50 -24.80
N ASP A 191 11.86 -24.22 -25.04
CA ASP A 191 12.02 -25.16 -26.14
C ASP A 191 11.06 -26.38 -26.09
N PHE A 192 10.38 -26.60 -24.97
CA PHE A 192 9.41 -27.69 -24.76
C PHE A 192 8.03 -27.22 -24.27
N SER A 193 7.66 -25.97 -24.52
CA SER A 193 6.42 -25.41 -23.96
C SER A 193 5.20 -25.72 -24.84
N ASN A 194 4.57 -26.86 -24.59
CA ASN A 194 3.19 -27.16 -25.02
C ASN A 194 2.14 -26.81 -23.94
N VAL A 195 2.45 -25.93 -23.01
CA VAL A 195 1.53 -25.58 -21.93
C VAL A 195 0.59 -24.46 -22.40
N VAL A 196 -0.67 -24.81 -22.57
CA VAL A 196 -1.75 -23.88 -22.86
C VAL A 196 -1.96 -22.94 -21.64
N PRO A 197 -2.04 -21.62 -21.84
CA PRO A 197 -2.37 -20.72 -20.77
C PRO A 197 -3.75 -21.04 -20.19
N TYR A 198 -3.82 -21.37 -18.91
CA TYR A 198 -5.10 -21.58 -18.23
C TYR A 198 -5.58 -20.25 -17.65
N ARG A 199 -6.74 -19.79 -18.10
CA ARG A 199 -7.49 -18.70 -17.49
C ARG A 199 -8.65 -19.30 -16.72
N MET A 200 -8.68 -19.10 -15.43
CA MET A 200 -9.87 -19.26 -14.61
C MET A 200 -10.67 -17.98 -14.58
#